data_2275348cb311b505f2668dbbbda2839e
#
_entry.id   2275348cb311b505f2668dbbbda2839e
#
_cell.length_a   1.000
_cell.length_b   1.000
_cell.length_c   1.000
_cell.angle_alpha   90.00
_cell.angle_beta   90.00
_cell.angle_gamma   90.00
#
_symmetry.space_group_name_H-M   'P 1'
#
loop_
_entity.id
_entity.type
_entity.pdbx_description
1 polymer ?
#
loop_
_entity_poly.entity_id
_entity_poly.type
_entity_poly.pdbx_seq_one_letter_code
_entity_poly.pdbx_strand_id
1 'polypeptide(L)'
;MKNSILLTALSIFIIVFCSYKIITKQLEQPAINKKIKTNKPSPKFHVLALYENGGHHILYSKRAKIWLDKLAADSNFSIDYIIKTDSINDDYLAKYQLFIQLDYAPYAWTGAASAAFQKYIEKGKGGWIGFHHATLLGEFDGYQMWNWFSNFMGGIRYENYIATFVDAKVNVEDINNPCMKNVPKSFIIKKEEWYTYNKSPRPNVHTIASVDESTYTPDSKIKMGDHPVIWTNEKVAAKNIYIFMGHSPDLFDNDAYTTIFRNAIFWAAKK
;
A
#
# COMPACT_ATOMS: atom_id res chain seq x y z
N MET A 1 35.93 72.36 31.60
CA MET A 1 36.46 70.98 31.47
C MET A 1 35.34 70.00 30.99
N LYS A 2 34.63 70.30 29.87
CA LYS A 2 33.55 69.39 29.38
C LYS A 2 33.62 69.10 27.87
N ASN A 3 34.64 69.62 27.13
CA ASN A 3 34.68 69.52 25.67
C ASN A 3 35.82 68.60 25.12
N SER A 4 36.61 67.97 26.01
CA SER A 4 37.74 67.13 25.57
C SER A 4 37.42 65.62 25.50
N ILE A 5 36.27 65.16 26.04
CA ILE A 5 35.90 63.75 26.10
C ILE A 5 35.13 63.34 24.86
N LEU A 6 34.52 64.25 24.12
CA LEU A 6 33.66 63.95 23.01
C LEU A 6 34.43 63.68 21.71
N LEU A 7 35.66 64.19 21.56
CA LEU A 7 36.47 63.97 20.33
C LEU A 7 37.21 62.63 20.30
N THR A 8 37.49 62.03 21.45
CA THR A 8 38.19 60.76 21.53
C THR A 8 37.26 59.56 21.25
N ALA A 9 35.99 59.70 21.60
CA ALA A 9 35.00 58.65 21.34
C ALA A 9 34.66 58.49 19.84
N LEU A 10 34.66 59.59 19.08
CA LEU A 10 34.32 59.55 17.66
C LEU A 10 35.43 58.93 16.79
N SER A 11 36.71 59.11 17.19
CA SER A 11 37.83 58.54 16.46
C SER A 11 37.95 57.03 16.63
N ILE A 12 37.59 56.48 17.77
CA ILE A 12 37.59 55.01 18.00
C ILE A 12 36.45 54.32 17.25
N PHE A 13 35.33 55.00 17.08
CA PHE A 13 34.19 54.41 16.34
C PHE A 13 34.43 54.28 14.81
N ILE A 14 35.17 55.22 14.24
CA ILE A 14 35.52 55.20 12.80
C ILE A 14 36.53 54.10 12.49
N ILE A 15 37.52 53.84 13.36
CA ILE A 15 38.50 52.78 13.17
C ILE A 15 37.88 51.39 13.32
N VAL A 16 36.91 51.18 14.22
CA VAL A 16 36.22 49.90 14.37
C VAL A 16 35.32 49.64 13.17
N PHE A 17 34.68 50.67 12.59
CA PHE A 17 33.80 50.46 11.42
C PHE A 17 34.58 50.17 10.14
N CYS A 18 35.79 50.75 9.96
CA CYS A 18 36.67 50.42 8.84
C CYS A 18 37.23 48.99 8.95
N SER A 19 37.60 48.56 10.14
CA SER A 19 38.10 47.19 10.38
C SER A 19 37.03 46.14 10.17
N TYR A 20 35.76 46.45 10.51
CA TYR A 20 34.64 45.53 10.29
C TYR A 20 34.30 45.35 8.81
N LYS A 21 34.38 46.40 7.98
CA LYS A 21 34.15 46.31 6.54
C LYS A 21 35.27 45.55 5.79
N ILE A 22 36.51 45.52 6.30
CA ILE A 22 37.60 44.78 5.68
C ILE A 22 37.50 43.29 6.04
N ILE A 23 37.07 42.94 7.24
CA ILE A 23 36.91 41.54 7.69
C ILE A 23 35.71 40.85 7.00
N THR A 24 34.59 41.59 6.75
CA THR A 24 33.43 41.01 6.06
C THR A 24 33.64 40.78 4.57
N LYS A 25 34.58 41.50 3.93
CA LYS A 25 34.89 41.34 2.50
C LYS A 25 35.77 40.12 2.19
N GLN A 26 36.41 39.53 3.21
CA GLN A 26 37.29 38.35 3.05
C GLN A 26 36.58 37.01 3.32
N LEU A 27 35.27 37.00 3.70
CA LEU A 27 34.51 35.79 3.99
C LEU A 27 33.47 35.42 2.93
N GLU A 28 33.37 36.20 1.85
CA GLU A 28 32.57 35.77 0.70
C GLU A 28 33.39 34.83 -0.20
N GLN A 29 33.63 33.61 0.27
CA GLN A 29 33.95 32.55 -0.65
C GLN A 29 32.69 32.25 -1.47
N PRO A 30 32.79 32.16 -2.81
CA PRO A 30 31.63 31.76 -3.60
C PRO A 30 31.25 30.35 -3.17
N ALA A 31 30.05 30.20 -2.61
CA ALA A 31 29.45 28.88 -2.35
C ALA A 31 29.37 28.16 -3.70
N ILE A 32 30.31 27.28 -3.96
CA ILE A 32 30.24 26.34 -5.07
C ILE A 32 29.09 25.39 -4.71
N ASN A 33 27.86 25.77 -5.02
CA ASN A 33 26.72 24.89 -5.07
C ASN A 33 26.93 23.89 -6.22
N LYS A 34 27.89 22.98 -6.05
CA LYS A 34 27.89 21.73 -6.80
C LYS A 34 26.66 20.98 -6.33
N LYS A 35 25.53 21.17 -7.03
CA LYS A 35 24.44 20.18 -7.01
C LYS A 35 25.09 18.85 -7.41
N ILE A 36 25.42 18.05 -6.41
CA ILE A 36 25.79 16.65 -6.63
C ILE A 36 24.51 16.05 -7.21
N LYS A 37 24.43 15.93 -8.53
CA LYS A 37 23.45 15.08 -9.20
C LYS A 37 23.77 13.67 -8.72
N THR A 38 23.13 13.23 -7.67
CA THR A 38 23.09 11.81 -7.34
C THR A 38 22.35 11.15 -8.51
N ASN A 39 23.07 10.52 -9.39
CA ASN A 39 22.52 9.69 -10.45
C ASN A 39 21.88 8.45 -9.81
N LYS A 40 20.73 8.66 -9.14
CA LYS A 40 19.92 7.54 -8.70
C LYS A 40 19.35 6.89 -9.98
N PRO A 41 19.53 5.58 -10.19
CA PRO A 41 19.00 4.93 -11.37
C PRO A 41 17.49 5.12 -11.45
N SER A 42 16.96 5.24 -12.66
CA SER A 42 15.51 5.34 -12.87
C SER A 42 14.78 4.14 -12.22
N PRO A 43 13.61 4.35 -11.63
CA PRO A 43 12.83 3.25 -11.06
C PRO A 43 12.52 2.17 -12.09
N LYS A 44 12.58 0.91 -11.66
CA LYS A 44 12.27 -0.26 -12.53
C LYS A 44 10.80 -0.27 -12.96
N PHE A 45 9.90 0.19 -12.09
CA PHE A 45 8.47 0.34 -12.32
C PHE A 45 7.87 1.32 -11.30
N HIS A 46 6.64 1.76 -11.56
CA HIS A 46 5.90 2.68 -10.73
C HIS A 46 4.67 2.00 -10.13
N VAL A 47 4.43 2.19 -8.85
CA VAL A 47 3.31 1.65 -8.08
C VAL A 47 2.41 2.78 -7.63
N LEU A 48 1.10 2.58 -7.75
CA LEU A 48 0.09 3.41 -7.10
C LEU A 48 -0.52 2.62 -5.95
N ALA A 49 -0.50 3.15 -4.74
CA ALA A 49 -1.17 2.56 -3.59
C ALA A 49 -2.34 3.45 -3.12
N LEU A 50 -3.54 2.90 -3.21
CA LEU A 50 -4.75 3.48 -2.63
C LEU A 50 -4.95 2.85 -1.25
N TYR A 51 -5.08 3.66 -0.21
CA TYR A 51 -5.24 3.15 1.15
C TYR A 51 -6.36 3.86 1.90
N GLU A 52 -6.99 3.13 2.81
CA GLU A 52 -7.92 3.71 3.77
C GLU A 52 -7.15 4.59 4.77
N ASN A 53 -7.60 5.85 4.93
CA ASN A 53 -6.95 6.82 5.83
C ASN A 53 -7.85 7.15 7.02
N GLY A 54 -8.45 6.14 7.63
CA GLY A 54 -9.38 6.27 8.74
C GLY A 54 -9.81 4.91 9.26
N GLY A 55 -10.80 4.93 10.16
CA GLY A 55 -11.40 3.71 10.67
C GLY A 55 -10.44 2.79 11.43
N HIS A 56 -10.75 1.51 11.41
CA HIS A 56 -10.05 0.49 12.20
C HIS A 56 -8.70 0.05 11.57
N HIS A 57 -8.47 0.31 10.26
CA HIS A 57 -7.30 -0.17 9.51
C HIS A 57 -6.15 0.84 9.42
N ILE A 58 -6.27 2.00 10.08
CA ILE A 58 -5.24 3.05 10.00
C ILE A 58 -3.86 2.57 10.49
N LEU A 59 -3.82 1.67 11.47
CA LEU A 59 -2.56 1.13 11.99
C LEU A 59 -1.90 0.18 10.99
N TYR A 60 -2.69 -0.67 10.34
CA TYR A 60 -2.23 -1.51 9.25
C TYR A 60 -1.68 -0.66 8.10
N SER A 61 -2.47 0.31 7.60
CA SER A 61 -2.07 1.18 6.50
C SER A 61 -0.77 1.95 6.79
N LYS A 62 -0.59 2.45 8.01
CA LYS A 62 0.66 3.10 8.43
C LYS A 62 1.85 2.15 8.39
N ARG A 63 1.69 0.93 8.91
CA ARG A 63 2.75 -0.09 8.91
C ARG A 63 3.07 -0.55 7.49
N ALA A 64 2.03 -0.76 6.65
CA ALA A 64 2.16 -1.10 5.24
C ALA A 64 3.00 -0.06 4.49
N LYS A 65 2.74 1.23 4.69
CA LYS A 65 3.49 2.32 4.04
C LYS A 65 4.97 2.29 4.41
N ILE A 66 5.30 2.15 5.70
CA ILE A 66 6.70 2.07 6.16
C ILE A 66 7.42 0.88 5.50
N TRP A 67 6.76 -0.27 5.45
CA TRP A 67 7.32 -1.48 4.84
C TRP A 67 7.48 -1.32 3.32
N LEU A 68 6.47 -0.77 2.63
CA LEU A 68 6.49 -0.52 1.19
C LEU A 68 7.56 0.49 0.80
N ASP A 69 7.71 1.59 1.54
CA ASP A 69 8.73 2.61 1.29
C ASP A 69 10.14 2.03 1.40
N LYS A 70 10.36 1.21 2.44
CA LYS A 70 11.63 0.49 2.59
C LYS A 70 11.88 -0.47 1.42
N LEU A 71 10.88 -1.28 1.06
CA LEU A 71 11.00 -2.23 -0.05
C LEU A 71 11.24 -1.51 -1.39
N ALA A 72 10.58 -0.38 -1.62
CA ALA A 72 10.75 0.44 -2.81
C ALA A 72 12.18 0.99 -2.92
N ALA A 73 12.70 1.52 -1.82
CA ALA A 73 14.07 2.02 -1.75
C ALA A 73 15.11 0.92 -2.00
N ASP A 74 14.96 -0.22 -1.34
CA ASP A 74 15.89 -1.36 -1.43
C ASP A 74 15.87 -2.02 -2.82
N SER A 75 14.74 -1.96 -3.52
CA SER A 75 14.52 -2.68 -4.78
C SER A 75 14.49 -1.79 -6.03
N ASN A 76 14.61 -0.47 -5.86
CA ASN A 76 14.58 0.54 -6.91
C ASN A 76 13.29 0.52 -7.75
N PHE A 77 12.14 0.67 -7.08
CA PHE A 77 10.89 1.07 -7.71
C PHE A 77 10.33 2.33 -7.01
N SER A 78 9.40 3.02 -7.64
CA SER A 78 8.72 4.16 -7.03
C SER A 78 7.31 3.80 -6.60
N ILE A 79 6.81 4.48 -5.58
CA ILE A 79 5.45 4.30 -5.08
C ILE A 79 4.83 5.67 -4.76
N ASP A 80 3.63 5.89 -5.27
CA ASP A 80 2.78 7.03 -4.95
C ASP A 80 1.58 6.55 -4.14
N TYR A 81 1.11 7.40 -3.21
CA TYR A 81 0.01 7.08 -2.31
C TYR A 81 -1.17 8.03 -2.51
N ILE A 82 -2.36 7.47 -2.58
CA ILE A 82 -3.61 8.22 -2.61
C ILE A 82 -4.59 7.67 -1.56
N ILE A 83 -5.46 8.54 -1.05
CA ILE A 83 -6.48 8.22 -0.04
C ILE A 83 -7.91 8.34 -0.58
N LYS A 84 -8.05 8.73 -1.83
CA LYS A 84 -9.32 8.92 -2.53
C LYS A 84 -9.17 8.54 -3.99
N THR A 85 -10.28 8.23 -4.62
CA THR A 85 -10.31 7.79 -6.03
C THR A 85 -10.54 8.93 -7.03
N ASP A 86 -10.76 10.17 -6.58
CA ASP A 86 -11.16 11.30 -7.43
C ASP A 86 -10.19 11.61 -8.59
N SER A 87 -8.89 11.36 -8.37
CA SER A 87 -7.86 11.58 -9.41
C SER A 87 -7.72 10.41 -10.39
N ILE A 88 -8.36 9.27 -10.11
CA ILE A 88 -8.21 8.07 -10.93
C ILE A 88 -8.96 8.24 -12.25
N ASN A 89 -8.21 8.14 -13.35
CA ASN A 89 -8.69 8.09 -14.73
C ASN A 89 -7.68 7.30 -15.58
N ASP A 90 -8.00 7.09 -16.87
CA ASP A 90 -7.14 6.31 -17.78
C ASP A 90 -5.70 6.83 -17.85
N ASP A 91 -5.52 8.15 -17.98
CA ASP A 91 -4.18 8.77 -18.13
C ASP A 91 -3.40 8.71 -16.80
N TYR A 92 -4.11 8.82 -15.69
CA TYR A 92 -3.50 8.71 -14.37
C TYR A 92 -2.98 7.29 -14.14
N LEU A 93 -3.82 6.27 -14.38
CA LEU A 93 -3.47 4.87 -14.22
C LEU A 93 -2.39 4.39 -15.22
N ALA A 94 -2.31 4.99 -16.42
CA ALA A 94 -1.32 4.64 -17.42
C ALA A 94 0.14 4.86 -16.96
N LYS A 95 0.35 5.62 -15.90
CA LYS A 95 1.67 5.90 -15.32
C LYS A 95 2.20 4.74 -14.46
N TYR A 96 1.34 3.80 -14.05
CA TYR A 96 1.65 2.78 -13.06
C TYR A 96 1.58 1.38 -13.65
N GLN A 97 2.57 0.57 -13.33
CA GLN A 97 2.63 -0.85 -13.70
C GLN A 97 1.93 -1.74 -12.67
N LEU A 98 1.69 -1.20 -11.47
CA LEU A 98 1.02 -1.92 -10.38
C LEU A 98 0.12 -0.97 -9.58
N PHE A 99 -1.10 -1.43 -9.32
CA PHE A 99 -2.04 -0.80 -8.41
C PHE A 99 -2.19 -1.68 -7.15
N ILE A 100 -1.94 -1.11 -5.97
CA ILE A 100 -2.14 -1.76 -4.68
C ILE A 100 -3.34 -1.11 -3.99
N GLN A 101 -4.33 -1.91 -3.60
CA GLN A 101 -5.51 -1.47 -2.87
C GLN A 101 -5.42 -1.97 -1.42
N LEU A 102 -4.93 -1.08 -0.53
CA LEU A 102 -4.77 -1.35 0.91
C LEU A 102 -6.08 -0.97 1.62
N ASP A 103 -6.89 -1.95 1.97
CA ASP A 103 -8.14 -1.82 2.76
C ASP A 103 -9.14 -0.76 2.26
N TYR A 104 -9.06 -0.35 1.02
CA TYR A 104 -10.00 0.62 0.46
C TYR A 104 -11.22 -0.10 -0.14
N ALA A 105 -12.40 0.15 0.44
CA ALA A 105 -13.61 -0.57 0.09
C ALA A 105 -14.12 -0.21 -1.31
N PRO A 106 -14.63 -1.20 -2.10
CA PRO A 106 -15.10 -0.98 -3.46
C PRO A 106 -16.29 -0.03 -3.56
N TYR A 107 -17.16 0.05 -2.58
CA TYR A 107 -18.32 0.95 -2.58
C TYR A 107 -17.91 2.43 -2.50
N ALA A 108 -16.72 2.74 -1.98
CA ALA A 108 -16.23 4.11 -1.82
C ALA A 108 -15.61 4.70 -3.11
N TRP A 109 -15.68 3.99 -4.24
CA TRP A 109 -15.12 4.46 -5.51
C TRP A 109 -16.09 5.39 -6.25
N THR A 110 -15.54 6.46 -6.89
CA THR A 110 -16.32 7.28 -7.81
C THR A 110 -16.62 6.53 -9.11
N GLY A 111 -17.74 6.85 -9.77
CA GLY A 111 -18.12 6.16 -11.01
C GLY A 111 -17.09 6.28 -12.12
N ALA A 112 -16.43 7.44 -12.27
CA ALA A 112 -15.36 7.65 -13.27
C ALA A 112 -14.11 6.80 -12.93
N ALA A 113 -13.71 6.75 -11.66
CA ALA A 113 -12.59 5.95 -11.21
C ALA A 113 -12.85 4.45 -11.39
N SER A 114 -14.08 3.99 -11.08
CA SER A 114 -14.49 2.61 -11.28
C SER A 114 -14.36 2.18 -12.74
N ALA A 115 -14.82 3.00 -13.69
CA ALA A 115 -14.74 2.71 -15.11
C ALA A 115 -13.28 2.65 -15.61
N ALA A 116 -12.43 3.58 -15.17
CA ALA A 116 -11.02 3.59 -15.54
C ALA A 116 -10.27 2.37 -14.96
N PHE A 117 -10.55 2.02 -13.70
CA PHE A 117 -9.96 0.85 -13.06
C PHE A 117 -10.42 -0.46 -13.72
N GLN A 118 -11.72 -0.61 -14.01
CA GLN A 118 -12.22 -1.77 -14.74
C GLN A 118 -11.47 -1.96 -16.05
N LYS A 119 -11.32 -0.92 -16.85
CA LYS A 119 -10.58 -0.94 -18.10
C LYS A 119 -9.09 -1.25 -17.90
N TYR A 120 -8.48 -0.75 -16.81
CA TYR A 120 -7.09 -1.04 -16.45
C TYR A 120 -6.88 -2.53 -16.21
N ILE A 121 -7.79 -3.18 -15.50
CA ILE A 121 -7.76 -4.61 -15.19
C ILE A 121 -8.08 -5.46 -16.43
N GLU A 122 -9.20 -5.17 -17.10
CA GLU A 122 -9.66 -5.98 -18.25
C GLU A 122 -8.69 -5.95 -19.44
N LYS A 123 -8.00 -4.83 -19.65
CA LYS A 123 -7.02 -4.67 -20.73
C LYS A 123 -5.57 -4.99 -20.33
N GLY A 124 -5.33 -5.43 -19.11
CA GLY A 124 -3.98 -5.76 -18.62
C GLY A 124 -3.00 -4.59 -18.69
N LYS A 125 -3.47 -3.37 -18.43
CA LYS A 125 -2.63 -2.17 -18.49
C LYS A 125 -1.57 -2.13 -17.40
N GLY A 126 -1.84 -2.79 -16.26
CA GLY A 126 -0.94 -3.03 -15.15
C GLY A 126 -1.51 -4.09 -14.22
N GLY A 127 -0.74 -4.50 -13.20
CA GLY A 127 -1.16 -5.48 -12.22
C GLY A 127 -1.99 -4.89 -11.08
N TRP A 128 -2.62 -5.76 -10.29
CA TRP A 128 -3.37 -5.38 -9.10
C TRP A 128 -3.11 -6.30 -7.92
N ILE A 129 -3.01 -5.72 -6.73
CA ILE A 129 -3.00 -6.44 -5.45
C ILE A 129 -4.05 -5.79 -4.56
N GLY A 130 -4.99 -6.57 -4.04
CA GLY A 130 -6.01 -6.10 -3.10
C GLY A 130 -5.91 -6.79 -1.76
N PHE A 131 -6.27 -6.05 -0.72
CA PHE A 131 -6.26 -6.52 0.65
C PHE A 131 -7.61 -6.32 1.32
N HIS A 132 -7.96 -7.21 2.21
CA HIS A 132 -9.00 -7.15 3.23
C HIS A 132 -10.30 -6.45 2.75
N HIS A 133 -10.46 -5.14 3.00
CA HIS A 133 -11.63 -4.35 2.57
C HIS A 133 -11.86 -4.33 1.05
N ALA A 134 -10.92 -4.77 0.22
CA ALA A 134 -11.18 -4.93 -1.20
C ALA A 134 -12.31 -5.97 -1.48
N THR A 135 -12.65 -6.80 -0.50
CA THR A 135 -13.82 -7.71 -0.56
C THR A 135 -14.99 -7.28 0.32
N LEU A 136 -15.01 -6.05 0.84
CA LEU A 136 -16.19 -5.49 1.50
C LEU A 136 -17.23 -5.12 0.42
N LEU A 137 -17.85 -6.17 -0.14
CA LEU A 137 -18.73 -6.14 -1.29
C LEU A 137 -20.18 -6.27 -0.87
N GLY A 138 -20.93 -5.20 -0.96
CA GLY A 138 -22.32 -5.12 -0.54
C GLY A 138 -22.89 -3.74 -0.79
N GLU A 139 -24.03 -3.49 -0.19
CA GLU A 139 -24.66 -2.17 -0.12
C GLU A 139 -24.35 -1.61 1.27
N PHE A 140 -23.58 -0.54 1.34
CA PHE A 140 -23.13 0.08 2.58
C PHE A 140 -23.35 1.60 2.51
N ASP A 141 -23.81 2.20 3.59
CA ASP A 141 -23.91 3.66 3.75
C ASP A 141 -24.67 4.35 2.60
N GLY A 142 -25.64 3.65 1.99
CA GLY A 142 -26.40 4.16 0.84
C GLY A 142 -25.71 3.98 -0.52
N TYR A 143 -24.52 3.46 -0.55
CA TYR A 143 -23.84 3.11 -1.81
C TYR A 143 -24.29 1.76 -2.33
N GLN A 144 -24.43 1.67 -3.66
CA GLN A 144 -24.75 0.42 -4.34
C GLN A 144 -23.51 -0.45 -4.49
N MET A 145 -23.70 -1.77 -4.44
CA MET A 145 -22.62 -2.72 -4.70
C MET A 145 -22.06 -2.55 -6.12
N TRP A 146 -20.74 -2.49 -6.26
CA TRP A 146 -20.09 -2.51 -7.56
C TRP A 146 -20.05 -3.94 -8.11
N ASN A 147 -21.07 -4.30 -8.89
CA ASN A 147 -21.28 -5.67 -9.39
C ASN A 147 -20.10 -6.20 -10.22
N TRP A 148 -19.46 -5.34 -11.04
CA TRP A 148 -18.28 -5.75 -11.79
C TRP A 148 -17.15 -6.20 -10.84
N PHE A 149 -16.91 -5.44 -9.77
CA PHE A 149 -15.85 -5.76 -8.81
C PHE A 149 -16.18 -7.05 -8.03
N SER A 150 -17.45 -7.25 -7.67
CA SER A 150 -17.89 -8.53 -7.09
C SER A 150 -17.58 -9.71 -8.02
N ASN A 151 -17.91 -9.60 -9.31
CA ASN A 151 -17.58 -10.63 -10.31
C ASN A 151 -16.07 -10.82 -10.45
N PHE A 152 -15.28 -9.74 -10.40
CA PHE A 152 -13.81 -9.78 -10.39
C PHE A 152 -13.28 -10.55 -9.16
N MET A 153 -13.91 -10.42 -8.01
CA MET A 153 -13.58 -11.15 -6.77
C MET A 153 -14.21 -12.55 -6.68
N GLY A 154 -14.77 -13.07 -7.76
CA GLY A 154 -15.37 -14.42 -7.78
C GLY A 154 -16.89 -14.46 -7.62
N GLY A 155 -17.56 -13.32 -7.70
CA GLY A 155 -19.01 -13.18 -7.59
C GLY A 155 -19.51 -13.25 -6.16
N ILE A 156 -18.69 -12.87 -5.20
CA ILE A 156 -18.99 -12.91 -3.76
C ILE A 156 -19.64 -11.62 -3.27
N ARG A 157 -20.31 -11.73 -2.12
CA ARG A 157 -20.77 -10.60 -1.28
C ARG A 157 -20.27 -10.85 0.15
N TYR A 158 -19.87 -9.79 0.80
CA TYR A 158 -19.62 -9.80 2.24
C TYR A 158 -20.90 -10.22 2.98
N GLU A 159 -20.75 -11.06 3.99
CA GLU A 159 -21.88 -11.55 4.78
C GLU A 159 -21.71 -11.24 6.27
N ASN A 160 -20.57 -11.59 6.85
CA ASN A 160 -20.31 -11.43 8.27
C ASN A 160 -18.81 -11.40 8.56
N TYR A 161 -18.45 -11.17 9.82
CA TYR A 161 -17.05 -11.19 10.29
C TYR A 161 -16.96 -11.69 11.73
N ILE A 162 -15.80 -12.17 12.11
CA ILE A 162 -15.49 -12.55 13.49
C ILE A 162 -15.02 -11.30 14.22
N ALA A 163 -15.87 -10.73 15.09
CA ALA A 163 -15.60 -9.47 15.80
C ALA A 163 -14.46 -9.56 16.82
N THR A 164 -14.15 -10.75 17.34
CA THR A 164 -13.00 -11.01 18.19
C THR A 164 -11.90 -11.54 17.31
N PHE A 165 -10.82 -10.78 17.12
CA PHE A 165 -9.69 -11.21 16.29
C PHE A 165 -9.18 -12.57 16.72
N VAL A 166 -9.02 -13.48 15.76
CA VAL A 166 -8.61 -14.86 16.03
C VAL A 166 -7.36 -15.24 15.26
N ASP A 167 -6.57 -16.11 15.86
CA ASP A 167 -5.48 -16.77 15.17
C ASP A 167 -6.03 -17.88 14.27
N ALA A 168 -5.41 -18.09 13.12
CA ALA A 168 -5.79 -19.19 12.23
C ALA A 168 -4.61 -19.71 11.42
N LYS A 169 -4.66 -20.98 11.05
CA LYS A 169 -3.73 -21.60 10.11
C LYS A 169 -4.21 -21.37 8.68
N VAL A 170 -3.35 -20.83 7.85
CA VAL A 170 -3.53 -20.75 6.40
C VAL A 170 -2.77 -21.88 5.74
N ASN A 171 -3.45 -22.62 4.87
CA ASN A 171 -2.88 -23.71 4.07
C ASN A 171 -2.70 -23.24 2.63
N VAL A 172 -1.50 -23.42 2.07
CA VAL A 172 -1.19 -23.11 0.68
C VAL A 172 -1.64 -24.28 -0.20
N GLU A 173 -2.51 -24.00 -1.17
CA GLU A 173 -3.04 -25.00 -2.11
C GLU A 173 -2.22 -25.05 -3.41
N ASP A 174 -1.82 -23.89 -3.93
CA ASP A 174 -0.93 -23.81 -5.09
C ASP A 174 0.46 -23.30 -4.70
N ILE A 175 1.32 -24.25 -4.31
CA ILE A 175 2.71 -23.96 -3.92
C ILE A 175 3.58 -23.53 -5.12
N ASN A 176 3.14 -23.80 -6.35
CA ASN A 176 3.86 -23.42 -7.56
C ASN A 176 3.55 -21.99 -8.03
N ASN A 177 2.55 -21.36 -7.44
CA ASN A 177 2.25 -19.97 -7.75
C ASN A 177 3.47 -19.08 -7.44
N PRO A 178 3.87 -18.16 -8.35
CA PRO A 178 5.03 -17.29 -8.13
C PRO A 178 4.99 -16.49 -6.83
N CYS A 179 3.79 -16.15 -6.33
CA CYS A 179 3.62 -15.42 -5.09
C CYS A 179 3.95 -16.29 -3.85
N MET A 180 3.91 -17.62 -3.98
CA MET A 180 4.21 -18.58 -2.91
C MET A 180 5.68 -19.02 -2.87
N LYS A 181 6.54 -18.47 -3.71
CA LYS A 181 7.97 -18.80 -3.68
C LYS A 181 8.57 -18.51 -2.30
N ASN A 182 9.20 -19.52 -1.69
CA ASN A 182 9.80 -19.48 -0.34
C ASN A 182 8.77 -19.27 0.79
N VAL A 183 7.49 -19.50 0.54
CA VAL A 183 6.45 -19.53 1.56
C VAL A 183 6.27 -20.96 2.03
N PRO A 184 6.13 -21.23 3.35
CA PRO A 184 5.87 -22.59 3.85
C PRO A 184 4.49 -23.07 3.39
N LYS A 185 4.29 -24.42 3.33
CA LYS A 185 3.01 -25.03 2.91
C LYS A 185 1.84 -24.63 3.81
N SER A 186 2.11 -24.22 5.03
CA SER A 186 1.12 -23.60 5.91
C SER A 186 1.80 -22.65 6.89
N PHE A 187 1.07 -21.66 7.35
CA PHE A 187 1.56 -20.66 8.32
C PHE A 187 0.39 -20.18 9.20
N ILE A 188 0.73 -19.62 10.36
CA ILE A 188 -0.25 -19.06 11.28
C ILE A 188 -0.34 -17.56 11.06
N ILE A 189 -1.56 -17.06 10.90
CA ILE A 189 -1.90 -15.64 11.00
C ILE A 189 -2.49 -15.39 12.36
N LYS A 190 -1.95 -14.40 13.07
CA LYS A 190 -2.38 -14.06 14.43
C LYS A 190 -3.27 -12.83 14.43
N LYS A 191 -4.31 -12.86 15.27
CA LYS A 191 -5.17 -11.71 15.58
C LYS A 191 -5.70 -11.01 14.33
N GLU A 192 -6.24 -11.77 13.38
CA GLU A 192 -6.84 -11.24 12.17
C GLU A 192 -8.37 -11.18 12.30
N GLU A 193 -8.99 -10.26 11.58
CA GLU A 193 -10.43 -10.15 11.43
C GLU A 193 -10.87 -10.96 10.20
N TRP A 194 -11.51 -12.13 10.43
CA TRP A 194 -11.91 -13.01 9.33
C TRP A 194 -13.35 -12.70 8.89
N TYR A 195 -13.52 -12.40 7.59
CA TYR A 195 -14.84 -12.24 6.97
C TYR A 195 -15.41 -13.58 6.52
N THR A 196 -16.72 -13.61 6.37
CA THR A 196 -17.39 -14.63 5.58
C THR A 196 -18.11 -13.98 4.40
N TYR A 197 -18.30 -14.77 3.35
CA TYR A 197 -19.01 -14.37 2.15
C TYR A 197 -20.23 -15.25 1.96
N ASN A 198 -21.22 -14.77 1.22
CA ASN A 198 -22.46 -15.50 0.90
C ASN A 198 -22.21 -16.83 0.14
N LYS A 199 -21.02 -17.03 -0.38
CA LYS A 199 -20.54 -18.26 -1.04
C LYS A 199 -19.02 -18.24 -1.21
N SER A 200 -18.43 -19.43 -1.43
CA SER A 200 -17.01 -19.50 -1.79
C SER A 200 -16.74 -18.89 -3.17
N PRO A 201 -15.66 -18.10 -3.34
CA PRO A 201 -15.21 -17.59 -4.64
C PRO A 201 -14.65 -18.68 -5.57
N ARG A 202 -14.27 -19.83 -5.02
CA ARG A 202 -13.52 -20.93 -5.68
C ARG A 202 -14.00 -21.30 -7.09
N PRO A 203 -15.30 -21.42 -7.40
CA PRO A 203 -15.74 -21.78 -8.75
C PRO A 203 -15.36 -20.73 -9.83
N ASN A 204 -15.01 -19.52 -9.43
CA ASN A 204 -14.81 -18.40 -10.34
C ASN A 204 -13.39 -17.83 -10.32
N VAL A 205 -12.53 -18.28 -9.41
CA VAL A 205 -11.16 -17.82 -9.24
C VAL A 205 -10.19 -19.01 -9.11
N HIS A 206 -8.91 -18.76 -9.28
CA HIS A 206 -7.86 -19.71 -8.97
C HIS A 206 -7.43 -19.52 -7.51
N THR A 207 -7.81 -20.43 -6.63
CA THR A 207 -7.47 -20.39 -5.20
C THR A 207 -6.02 -20.78 -4.98
N ILE A 208 -5.28 -19.93 -4.26
CA ILE A 208 -3.87 -20.13 -3.93
C ILE A 208 -3.70 -20.61 -2.50
N ALA A 209 -4.53 -20.10 -1.58
CA ALA A 209 -4.50 -20.51 -0.18
C ALA A 209 -5.88 -20.37 0.46
N SER A 210 -6.16 -21.22 1.46
CA SER A 210 -7.38 -21.20 2.27
C SER A 210 -7.06 -21.19 3.74
N VAL A 211 -7.92 -20.59 4.56
CA VAL A 211 -7.85 -20.69 6.02
C VAL A 211 -8.50 -21.99 6.49
N ASP A 212 -7.87 -22.63 7.47
CA ASP A 212 -8.40 -23.78 8.17
C ASP A 212 -9.24 -23.29 9.38
N GLU A 213 -10.53 -23.15 9.19
CA GLU A 213 -11.47 -22.64 10.20
C GLU A 213 -11.57 -23.52 11.45
N SER A 214 -11.07 -24.76 11.40
CA SER A 214 -10.98 -25.62 12.57
C SER A 214 -9.88 -25.19 13.55
N THR A 215 -8.98 -24.32 13.10
CA THR A 215 -7.84 -23.82 13.86
C THR A 215 -8.08 -22.44 14.49
N TYR A 216 -9.27 -21.86 14.32
CA TYR A 216 -9.59 -20.58 14.94
C TYR A 216 -9.36 -20.58 16.45
N THR A 217 -8.55 -19.62 16.93
CA THR A 217 -8.24 -19.49 18.35
C THR A 217 -8.37 -18.02 18.79
N PRO A 218 -9.35 -17.65 19.63
CA PRO A 218 -10.42 -18.51 20.15
C PRO A 218 -11.35 -19.06 19.05
N ASP A 219 -12.04 -20.18 19.29
CA ASP A 219 -12.96 -20.79 18.33
C ASP A 219 -14.11 -19.84 18.00
N SER A 220 -14.60 -19.91 16.77
CA SER A 220 -15.73 -19.11 16.28
C SER A 220 -16.78 -20.01 15.61
N LYS A 221 -18.03 -19.65 15.78
CA LYS A 221 -19.16 -20.27 15.04
C LYS A 221 -19.37 -19.64 13.65
N ILE A 222 -18.73 -18.47 13.39
CA ILE A 222 -18.79 -17.78 12.10
C ILE A 222 -17.79 -18.46 11.19
N LYS A 223 -18.28 -19.29 10.26
CA LYS A 223 -17.48 -20.13 9.37
C LYS A 223 -18.16 -20.24 8.01
N MET A 224 -17.37 -20.38 6.95
CA MET A 224 -17.84 -20.64 5.58
C MET A 224 -17.75 -22.12 5.19
N GLY A 225 -16.87 -22.89 5.86
CA GLY A 225 -16.49 -24.25 5.46
C GLY A 225 -15.37 -24.25 4.41
N ASP A 226 -15.68 -23.93 3.15
CA ASP A 226 -14.64 -23.68 2.12
C ASP A 226 -14.31 -22.19 2.10
N HIS A 227 -13.11 -21.84 2.60
CA HIS A 227 -12.73 -20.45 2.86
C HIS A 227 -11.40 -20.05 2.19
N PRO A 228 -11.41 -19.81 0.86
CA PRO A 228 -10.27 -19.20 0.17
C PRO A 228 -9.92 -17.83 0.76
N VAL A 229 -8.63 -17.59 0.97
CA VAL A 229 -8.12 -16.32 1.52
C VAL A 229 -7.04 -15.68 0.66
N ILE A 230 -6.50 -16.41 -0.32
CA ILE A 230 -5.60 -15.85 -1.35
C ILE A 230 -6.02 -16.47 -2.68
N TRP A 231 -6.27 -15.61 -3.68
CA TRP A 231 -6.66 -16.06 -5.00
C TRP A 231 -6.31 -15.07 -6.11
N THR A 232 -6.33 -15.55 -7.36
CA THR A 232 -6.25 -14.76 -8.59
C THR A 232 -7.50 -14.97 -9.43
N ASN A 233 -7.88 -13.98 -10.22
CA ASN A 233 -8.88 -14.13 -11.26
C ASN A 233 -8.19 -14.19 -12.64
N GLU A 234 -8.17 -15.36 -13.25
CA GLU A 234 -7.51 -15.60 -14.53
C GLU A 234 -8.39 -15.22 -15.75
N LYS A 235 -9.63 -14.76 -15.52
CA LYS A 235 -10.59 -14.34 -16.57
C LYS A 235 -10.34 -12.91 -17.06
N VAL A 236 -9.39 -12.18 -16.46
CA VAL A 236 -8.98 -10.82 -16.84
C VAL A 236 -7.54 -10.79 -17.31
N ALA A 237 -7.18 -9.80 -18.12
CA ALA A 237 -5.83 -9.72 -18.69
C ALA A 237 -4.75 -9.25 -17.69
N ALA A 238 -5.14 -8.48 -16.66
CA ALA A 238 -4.21 -8.01 -15.64
C ALA A 238 -3.76 -9.16 -14.72
N LYS A 239 -2.47 -9.24 -14.41
CA LYS A 239 -2.00 -10.04 -13.28
C LYS A 239 -2.62 -9.47 -12.02
N ASN A 240 -3.31 -10.28 -11.26
CA ASN A 240 -4.02 -9.83 -10.08
C ASN A 240 -3.93 -10.85 -8.96
N ILE A 241 -3.92 -10.39 -7.73
CA ILE A 241 -3.99 -11.25 -6.55
C ILE A 241 -4.74 -10.52 -5.43
N TYR A 242 -5.66 -11.21 -4.82
CA TYR A 242 -6.26 -10.80 -3.56
C TYR A 242 -5.61 -11.55 -2.42
N ILE A 243 -5.26 -10.83 -1.36
CA ILE A 243 -4.70 -11.33 -0.11
C ILE A 243 -5.64 -10.87 1.01
N PHE A 244 -6.37 -11.80 1.60
CA PHE A 244 -7.40 -11.49 2.59
C PHE A 244 -6.86 -10.71 3.78
N MET A 245 -5.70 -11.13 4.33
CA MET A 245 -5.13 -10.56 5.53
C MET A 245 -4.73 -9.09 5.31
N GLY A 246 -5.23 -8.19 6.17
CA GLY A 246 -5.02 -6.76 6.01
C GLY A 246 -5.48 -5.91 7.19
N HIS A 247 -5.96 -6.51 8.28
CA HIS A 247 -6.46 -5.77 9.43
C HIS A 247 -5.35 -5.41 10.43
N SER A 248 -4.54 -6.40 10.81
CA SER A 248 -3.55 -6.24 11.88
C SER A 248 -2.23 -5.65 11.37
N PRO A 249 -1.65 -4.62 12.04
CA PRO A 249 -0.29 -4.15 11.76
C PRO A 249 0.78 -5.22 12.03
N ASP A 250 0.49 -6.21 12.90
CA ASP A 250 1.41 -7.29 13.26
C ASP A 250 1.67 -8.27 12.10
N LEU A 251 0.87 -8.21 11.02
CA LEU A 251 1.11 -8.94 9.78
C LEU A 251 2.51 -8.67 9.19
N PHE A 252 3.04 -7.46 9.39
CA PHE A 252 4.38 -7.10 8.91
C PHE A 252 5.53 -7.69 9.74
N ASP A 253 5.22 -8.38 10.83
CA ASP A 253 6.16 -9.18 11.62
C ASP A 253 6.04 -10.69 11.29
N ASN A 254 5.15 -11.06 10.33
CA ASN A 254 4.98 -12.42 9.83
C ASN A 254 5.76 -12.62 8.52
N ASP A 255 6.79 -13.47 8.54
CA ASP A 255 7.67 -13.70 7.39
C ASP A 255 6.93 -14.27 6.17
N ALA A 256 5.93 -15.15 6.39
CA ALA A 256 5.15 -15.71 5.30
C ALA A 256 4.32 -14.62 4.61
N TYR A 257 3.63 -13.78 5.39
CA TYR A 257 2.85 -12.66 4.88
C TYR A 257 3.69 -11.66 4.08
N THR A 258 4.79 -11.19 4.65
CA THR A 258 5.68 -10.23 3.99
C THR A 258 6.36 -10.81 2.76
N THR A 259 6.67 -12.11 2.75
CA THR A 259 7.19 -12.83 1.58
C THR A 259 6.15 -12.89 0.46
N ILE A 260 4.89 -13.24 0.78
CA ILE A 260 3.78 -13.28 -0.19
C ILE A 260 3.58 -11.89 -0.79
N PHE A 261 3.49 -10.85 0.03
CA PHE A 261 3.26 -9.49 -0.44
C PHE A 261 4.42 -9.00 -1.34
N ARG A 262 5.67 -9.24 -0.92
CA ARG A 262 6.85 -8.91 -1.74
C ARG A 262 6.82 -9.64 -3.08
N ASN A 263 6.57 -10.94 -3.08
CA ASN A 263 6.51 -11.73 -4.31
C ASN A 263 5.40 -11.26 -5.24
N ALA A 264 4.21 -10.94 -4.68
CA ALA A 264 3.07 -10.41 -5.42
C ALA A 264 3.40 -9.09 -6.13
N ILE A 265 4.11 -8.15 -5.45
CA ILE A 265 4.56 -6.89 -6.06
C ILE A 265 5.42 -7.15 -7.30
N PHE A 266 6.45 -7.98 -7.16
CA PHE A 266 7.38 -8.25 -8.28
C PHE A 266 6.78 -9.12 -9.37
N TRP A 267 5.78 -9.94 -9.05
CA TRP A 267 5.06 -10.73 -10.04
C TRP A 267 4.04 -9.89 -10.82
N ALA A 268 3.22 -9.10 -10.10
CA ALA A 268 2.14 -8.35 -10.72
C ALA A 268 2.62 -7.10 -11.48
N ALA A 269 3.75 -6.49 -11.08
CA ALA A 269 4.35 -5.36 -11.80
C ALA A 269 5.00 -5.73 -13.14
N LYS A 270 5.23 -7.02 -13.42
CA LYS A 270 5.78 -7.48 -14.71
C LYS A 270 4.67 -7.57 -15.75
N LYS A 271 4.89 -6.99 -16.91
CA LYS A 271 4.05 -7.21 -18.09
C LYS A 271 4.17 -8.64 -18.62
#